data_6dde2a63db742cb328b28a7ca43e53b5
#
_entry.id   6dde2a63db742cb328b28a7ca43e53b5
#
_cell.length_a   1.000
_cell.length_b   1.000
_cell.length_c   1.000
_cell.angle_alpha   90.00
_cell.angle_beta   90.00
_cell.angle_gamma   90.00
#
_symmetry.space_group_name_H-M   'P 1'
#
loop_
_entity.id
_entity.type
_entity.pdbx_description
1 polymer ?
#
loop_
_entity_poly.entity_id
_entity_poly.type
_entity_poly.pdbx_seq_one_letter_code
_entity_poly.pdbx_strand_id
1 'polypeptide(L)'
;VTDFEKSFQGTICRLLVYSPFSFNLLVGMNTVATDSVETMGVCVKNGRISLRYNPQFFVSLEEGERTYVLIHEMMHVLLHHCTHRSSSDRRRAYKENVAMDLAINSLIYEETGIKIPRFKEDVGNCRKGDVMSLLPMMFGYKNCLSFEQYLTLLDQDFPDVTVQFVGGDGEIDENCPLGEITRWRLDNRHGEGFEEDAYIDDYVRNVVENIGRNHGWGHLDGTGIEMVMKAQEQPLNWGDILRLKLGPFLSYQKEQSRRRWNKHYGKPFLGYTTKCVEPVAVYADTSGSVGTQDLSRFIVEIERIANYTGVYLWSFDIAVQDPDETVLFNRRSIAQIEFKGRGGTSFTPIFEHAQERHFSQVVILTDGVAEKVDPDLAKGMDVVWVITKDGDTDNKPGTVIKMDR
;
A
#
# COMPACT_ATOMS: atom_id res chain seq x y z
N VAL A 1 10.13 -30.19 10.24
CA VAL A 1 10.01 -29.29 9.07
C VAL A 1 9.13 -30.00 8.06
N THR A 2 7.96 -29.47 7.77
CA THR A 2 7.01 -30.02 6.79
C THR A 2 7.59 -29.95 5.37
N ASP A 3 7.09 -30.76 4.46
CA ASP A 3 7.53 -30.72 3.04
C ASP A 3 7.23 -29.36 2.41
N PHE A 4 6.17 -28.70 2.88
CA PHE A 4 5.86 -27.31 2.52
C PHE A 4 6.97 -26.35 2.96
N GLU A 5 7.38 -26.37 4.24
CA GLU A 5 8.43 -25.46 4.76
C GLU A 5 9.75 -25.60 4.00
N LYS A 6 10.13 -26.84 3.64
CA LYS A 6 11.32 -27.11 2.82
C LYS A 6 11.19 -26.51 1.42
N SER A 7 10.04 -26.72 0.78
CA SER A 7 9.75 -26.22 -0.57
C SER A 7 9.73 -24.70 -0.58
N PHE A 8 9.11 -24.07 0.41
CA PHE A 8 8.99 -22.61 0.52
C PHE A 8 10.37 -21.97 0.78
N GLN A 9 11.16 -22.52 1.71
CA GLN A 9 12.54 -22.05 1.96
C GLN A 9 13.43 -22.20 0.72
N GLY A 10 13.34 -23.33 0.02
CA GLY A 10 14.09 -23.54 -1.22
C GLY A 10 13.75 -22.50 -2.29
N THR A 11 12.46 -22.20 -2.47
CA THR A 11 12.01 -21.19 -3.44
C THR A 11 12.46 -19.78 -3.04
N ILE A 12 12.44 -19.43 -1.75
CA ILE A 12 12.97 -18.14 -1.27
C ILE A 12 14.47 -17.99 -1.58
N CYS A 13 15.26 -19.04 -1.36
CA CYS A 13 16.68 -19.01 -1.71
C CYS A 13 16.90 -18.79 -3.21
N ARG A 14 16.04 -19.33 -4.06
CA ARG A 14 16.08 -19.07 -5.51
C ARG A 14 15.74 -17.63 -5.85
N LEU A 15 14.74 -17.03 -5.21
CA LEU A 15 14.42 -15.61 -5.42
C LEU A 15 15.61 -14.69 -5.21
N LEU A 16 16.49 -15.00 -4.26
CA LEU A 16 17.71 -14.20 -4.05
C LEU A 16 18.59 -14.14 -5.32
N VAL A 17 18.59 -15.20 -6.12
CA VAL A 17 19.39 -15.27 -7.36
C VAL A 17 18.65 -14.68 -8.55
N TYR A 18 17.39 -15.03 -8.71
CA TYR A 18 16.60 -14.63 -9.91
C TYR A 18 16.02 -13.23 -9.78
N SER A 19 15.55 -12.84 -8.61
CA SER A 19 14.93 -11.55 -8.36
C SER A 19 15.26 -11.01 -6.97
N PRO A 20 16.40 -10.31 -6.80
CA PRO A 20 16.78 -9.70 -5.54
C PRO A 20 15.70 -8.74 -4.97
N PHE A 21 14.94 -8.07 -5.84
CA PHE A 21 13.80 -7.24 -5.43
C PHE A 21 12.72 -8.07 -4.76
N SER A 22 12.24 -9.11 -5.45
CA SER A 22 11.21 -10.01 -4.92
C SER A 22 11.64 -10.65 -3.61
N PHE A 23 12.89 -11.05 -3.50
CA PHE A 23 13.46 -11.58 -2.27
C PHE A 23 13.39 -10.57 -1.11
N ASN A 24 13.87 -9.34 -1.32
CA ASN A 24 13.92 -8.33 -0.27
C ASN A 24 12.51 -7.90 0.18
N LEU A 25 11.57 -7.76 -0.76
CA LEU A 25 10.18 -7.50 -0.44
C LEU A 25 9.58 -8.63 0.37
N LEU A 26 9.70 -9.87 -0.09
CA LEU A 26 9.13 -11.04 0.56
C LEU A 26 9.64 -11.23 1.99
N VAL A 27 10.93 -11.02 2.23
CA VAL A 27 11.52 -11.11 3.57
C VAL A 27 10.98 -10.04 4.52
N GLY A 28 10.57 -8.87 3.99
CA GLY A 28 9.95 -7.78 4.73
C GLY A 28 8.46 -7.98 5.03
N MET A 29 7.79 -8.89 4.32
CA MET A 29 6.34 -9.10 4.41
C MET A 29 5.93 -10.05 5.55
N ASN A 30 4.65 -9.95 5.89
CA ASN A 30 3.98 -10.97 6.69
C ASN A 30 3.43 -12.07 5.77
N THR A 31 3.81 -13.33 6.00
CA THR A 31 3.31 -14.46 5.23
C THR A 31 2.26 -15.23 6.02
N VAL A 32 1.11 -15.50 5.40
CA VAL A 32 -0.05 -16.13 6.05
C VAL A 32 -0.51 -17.33 5.22
N ALA A 33 -0.35 -18.52 5.79
CA ALA A 33 -0.96 -19.73 5.24
C ALA A 33 -2.46 -19.72 5.52
N THR A 34 -3.30 -19.93 4.50
CA THR A 34 -4.75 -19.92 4.65
C THR A 34 -5.42 -20.70 3.52
N ASP A 35 -6.51 -21.38 3.86
CA ASP A 35 -7.37 -22.05 2.88
C ASP A 35 -8.46 -21.09 2.32
N SER A 36 -8.50 -19.85 2.80
CA SER A 36 -9.47 -18.85 2.33
C SER A 36 -9.12 -18.27 0.95
N VAL A 37 -7.91 -18.53 0.46
CA VAL A 37 -7.48 -18.23 -0.91
C VAL A 37 -7.22 -19.55 -1.64
N GLU A 38 -7.61 -19.63 -2.91
CA GLU A 38 -7.37 -20.86 -3.69
C GLU A 38 -5.92 -20.96 -4.15
N THR A 39 -5.29 -19.84 -4.39
CA THR A 39 -3.93 -19.76 -4.93
C THR A 39 -2.99 -18.99 -3.98
N MET A 40 -2.56 -17.84 -4.38
CA MET A 40 -1.69 -16.93 -3.65
C MET A 40 -2.07 -15.49 -4.01
N GLY A 41 -1.84 -14.55 -3.10
CA GLY A 41 -2.08 -13.13 -3.38
C GLY A 41 -1.45 -12.22 -2.34
N VAL A 42 -1.04 -11.04 -2.78
CA VAL A 42 -0.57 -9.97 -1.89
C VAL A 42 -1.72 -9.06 -1.51
N CYS A 43 -1.69 -8.55 -0.29
CA CYS A 43 -2.62 -7.52 0.15
C CYS A 43 -1.92 -6.48 1.00
N VAL A 44 -2.40 -5.24 0.91
CA VAL A 44 -2.02 -4.14 1.80
C VAL A 44 -3.19 -3.88 2.73
N LYS A 45 -2.94 -3.95 4.02
CA LYS A 45 -3.93 -3.65 5.04
C LYS A 45 -3.28 -3.07 6.27
N ASN A 46 -3.78 -1.90 6.73
CA ASN A 46 -3.28 -1.22 7.92
C ASN A 46 -1.76 -0.97 7.90
N GLY A 47 -1.23 -0.46 6.82
CA GLY A 47 0.20 -0.18 6.67
C GLY A 47 1.10 -1.41 6.64
N ARG A 48 0.57 -2.55 6.24
CA ARG A 48 1.34 -3.80 6.16
C ARG A 48 1.06 -4.54 4.87
N ILE A 49 2.13 -4.96 4.23
CA ILE A 49 2.06 -5.88 3.10
C ILE A 49 2.03 -7.30 3.66
N SER A 50 1.09 -8.11 3.18
CA SER A 50 0.96 -9.50 3.56
C SER A 50 0.82 -10.36 2.32
N LEU A 51 1.58 -11.46 2.26
CA LEU A 51 1.42 -12.52 1.28
C LEU A 51 0.53 -13.61 1.89
N ARG A 52 -0.65 -13.81 1.32
CA ARG A 52 -1.55 -14.93 1.65
C ARG A 52 -1.36 -16.03 0.62
N TYR A 53 -1.32 -17.28 1.07
CA TYR A 53 -1.11 -18.40 0.16
C TYR A 53 -1.81 -19.66 0.65
N ASN A 54 -2.27 -20.46 -0.31
CA ASN A 54 -2.76 -21.80 -0.05
C ASN A 54 -1.58 -22.79 -0.09
N PRO A 55 -1.28 -23.49 1.03
CA PRO A 55 -0.15 -24.42 1.07
C PRO A 55 -0.28 -25.58 0.08
N GLN A 56 -1.50 -26.07 -0.16
CA GLN A 56 -1.75 -27.17 -1.10
C GLN A 56 -1.48 -26.75 -2.54
N PHE A 57 -1.95 -25.57 -2.94
CA PHE A 57 -1.63 -24.99 -4.23
C PHE A 57 -0.11 -24.86 -4.42
N PHE A 58 0.58 -24.24 -3.45
CA PHE A 58 2.02 -24.02 -3.55
C PHE A 58 2.82 -25.32 -3.71
N VAL A 59 2.47 -26.37 -2.97
CA VAL A 59 3.14 -27.68 -3.06
C VAL A 59 2.83 -28.37 -4.39
N SER A 60 1.66 -28.16 -4.98
CA SER A 60 1.26 -28.74 -6.27
C SER A 60 2.07 -28.23 -7.46
N LEU A 61 2.69 -27.04 -7.32
CA LEU A 61 3.52 -26.41 -8.35
C LEU A 61 4.91 -27.04 -8.42
N GLU A 62 5.51 -27.02 -9.61
CA GLU A 62 6.94 -27.31 -9.78
C GLU A 62 7.80 -26.17 -9.20
N GLU A 63 9.07 -26.43 -8.99
CA GLU A 63 9.98 -25.47 -8.37
C GLU A 63 10.13 -24.16 -9.17
N GLY A 64 10.20 -24.24 -10.49
CA GLY A 64 10.23 -23.09 -11.39
C GLY A 64 8.91 -22.34 -11.43
N GLU A 65 7.79 -23.05 -11.32
CA GLU A 65 6.44 -22.48 -11.25
C GLU A 65 6.23 -21.70 -9.93
N ARG A 66 6.72 -22.25 -8.80
CA ARG A 66 6.70 -21.54 -7.50
C ARG A 66 7.49 -20.23 -7.55
N THR A 67 8.65 -20.26 -8.22
CA THR A 67 9.47 -19.06 -8.39
C THR A 67 8.71 -18.01 -9.20
N TYR A 68 8.07 -18.41 -10.30
CA TYR A 68 7.24 -17.52 -11.12
C TYR A 68 6.12 -16.86 -10.32
N VAL A 69 5.30 -17.65 -9.60
CA VAL A 69 4.17 -17.12 -8.84
C VAL A 69 4.63 -16.14 -7.77
N LEU A 70 5.72 -16.42 -7.05
CA LEU A 70 6.27 -15.49 -6.07
C LEU A 70 6.79 -14.18 -6.71
N ILE A 71 7.44 -14.27 -7.87
CA ILE A 71 7.86 -13.06 -8.60
C ILE A 71 6.64 -12.25 -9.03
N HIS A 72 5.61 -12.91 -9.57
CA HIS A 72 4.37 -12.27 -9.98
C HIS A 72 3.74 -11.46 -8.84
N GLU A 73 3.55 -12.08 -7.68
CA GLU A 73 3.00 -11.41 -6.50
C GLU A 73 3.86 -10.21 -6.04
N MET A 74 5.17 -10.37 -6.09
CA MET A 74 6.07 -9.26 -5.72
C MET A 74 6.04 -8.12 -6.75
N MET A 75 5.80 -8.41 -8.02
CA MET A 75 5.64 -7.38 -9.06
C MET A 75 4.39 -6.53 -8.85
N HIS A 76 3.28 -7.08 -8.32
CA HIS A 76 2.13 -6.26 -7.91
C HIS A 76 2.53 -5.18 -6.89
N VAL A 77 3.42 -5.51 -5.97
CA VAL A 77 3.93 -4.54 -4.99
C VAL A 77 4.87 -3.54 -5.65
N LEU A 78 5.82 -4.01 -6.47
CA LEU A 78 6.81 -3.17 -7.16
C LEU A 78 6.17 -2.15 -8.10
N LEU A 79 5.08 -2.52 -8.76
CA LEU A 79 4.34 -1.66 -9.67
C LEU A 79 3.22 -0.86 -8.98
N HIS A 80 3.19 -0.87 -7.64
CA HIS A 80 2.18 -0.17 -6.83
C HIS A 80 0.72 -0.59 -7.09
N HIS A 81 0.51 -1.80 -7.64
CA HIS A 81 -0.85 -2.31 -7.87
C HIS A 81 -1.61 -2.52 -6.56
N CYS A 82 -0.92 -2.96 -5.49
CA CYS A 82 -1.52 -3.20 -4.17
C CYS A 82 -1.95 -1.93 -3.44
N THR A 83 -1.45 -0.77 -3.83
CA THR A 83 -1.80 0.54 -3.28
C THR A 83 -2.68 1.35 -4.24
N HIS A 84 -2.92 0.81 -5.45
CA HIS A 84 -3.85 1.40 -6.38
C HIS A 84 -5.28 1.32 -5.83
N ARG A 85 -5.99 2.47 -5.84
CA ARG A 85 -7.40 2.50 -5.46
C ARG A 85 -8.25 1.90 -6.57
N SER A 86 -8.67 0.67 -6.38
CA SER A 86 -9.61 0.02 -7.30
C SER A 86 -10.92 0.80 -7.42
N SER A 87 -11.50 0.77 -8.59
CA SER A 87 -12.80 1.38 -8.85
C SER A 87 -13.88 0.79 -7.94
N SER A 88 -14.82 1.63 -7.50
CA SER A 88 -16.04 1.16 -6.82
C SER A 88 -17.00 0.43 -7.79
N ASP A 89 -16.85 0.62 -9.09
CA ASP A 89 -17.55 -0.18 -10.11
C ASP A 89 -16.81 -1.52 -10.27
N ARG A 90 -17.46 -2.61 -9.89
CA ARG A 90 -16.93 -3.97 -9.97
C ARG A 90 -16.48 -4.39 -11.37
N ARG A 91 -17.16 -3.92 -12.42
CA ARG A 91 -16.78 -4.19 -13.81
C ARG A 91 -15.45 -3.56 -14.15
N ARG A 92 -15.27 -2.33 -13.70
CA ARG A 92 -14.03 -1.59 -13.89
C ARG A 92 -12.90 -2.22 -13.07
N ALA A 93 -13.15 -2.52 -11.78
CA ALA A 93 -12.18 -3.18 -10.90
C ALA A 93 -11.68 -4.53 -11.47
N TYR A 94 -12.59 -5.30 -12.09
CA TYR A 94 -12.22 -6.54 -12.75
C TYR A 94 -11.27 -6.33 -13.94
N LYS A 95 -11.58 -5.36 -14.82
CA LYS A 95 -10.69 -5.00 -15.94
C LYS A 95 -9.35 -4.47 -15.43
N GLU A 96 -9.35 -3.71 -14.34
CA GLU A 96 -8.13 -3.23 -13.69
C GLU A 96 -7.25 -4.40 -13.26
N ASN A 97 -7.81 -5.41 -12.58
CA ASN A 97 -7.07 -6.61 -12.19
C ASN A 97 -6.48 -7.34 -13.41
N VAL A 98 -7.30 -7.59 -14.44
CA VAL A 98 -6.82 -8.23 -15.70
C VAL A 98 -5.70 -7.41 -16.34
N ALA A 99 -5.81 -6.09 -16.37
CA ALA A 99 -4.78 -5.21 -16.95
C ALA A 99 -3.47 -5.25 -16.15
N MET A 100 -3.56 -5.29 -14.81
CA MET A 100 -2.41 -5.42 -13.91
C MET A 100 -1.67 -6.73 -14.17
N ASP A 101 -2.39 -7.84 -14.29
CA ASP A 101 -1.81 -9.16 -14.56
C ASP A 101 -1.16 -9.23 -15.94
N LEU A 102 -1.80 -8.67 -16.96
CA LEU A 102 -1.22 -8.58 -18.31
C LEU A 102 0.10 -7.78 -18.28
N ALA A 103 0.15 -6.67 -17.55
CA ALA A 103 1.38 -5.88 -17.42
C ALA A 103 2.50 -6.70 -16.76
N ILE A 104 2.22 -7.37 -15.66
CA ILE A 104 3.19 -8.19 -14.94
C ILE A 104 3.63 -9.39 -15.77
N ASN A 105 2.68 -10.18 -16.28
CA ASN A 105 2.98 -11.43 -16.98
C ASN A 105 3.77 -11.19 -18.29
N SER A 106 3.62 -10.01 -18.88
CA SER A 106 4.41 -9.62 -20.06
C SER A 106 5.87 -9.29 -19.73
N LEU A 107 6.20 -9.03 -18.46
CA LEU A 107 7.56 -8.73 -17.98
C LEU A 107 8.30 -9.95 -17.43
N ILE A 108 7.57 -11.01 -17.03
CA ILE A 108 8.16 -12.22 -16.48
C ILE A 108 8.34 -13.24 -17.60
N TYR A 109 9.59 -13.45 -18.02
CA TYR A 109 9.90 -14.42 -19.07
C TYR A 109 10.14 -15.82 -18.48
N GLU A 110 9.82 -16.85 -19.28
CA GLU A 110 10.26 -18.20 -18.98
C GLU A 110 11.78 -18.33 -19.23
N GLU A 111 12.50 -18.59 -18.14
CA GLU A 111 13.95 -18.82 -18.15
C GLU A 111 14.28 -20.15 -17.48
N THR A 112 15.58 -20.52 -17.51
CA THR A 112 16.06 -21.67 -16.73
C THR A 112 15.84 -21.40 -15.24
N GLY A 113 14.84 -22.08 -14.64
CA GLY A 113 14.48 -21.93 -13.22
C GLY A 113 13.27 -21.05 -12.94
N ILE A 114 12.70 -20.35 -13.95
CA ILE A 114 11.44 -19.63 -13.89
C ILE A 114 10.53 -20.19 -14.97
N LYS A 115 9.39 -20.75 -14.60
CA LYS A 115 8.45 -21.33 -15.54
C LYS A 115 7.03 -20.89 -15.24
N ILE A 116 6.31 -20.46 -16.24
CA ILE A 116 4.87 -20.13 -16.11
C ILE A 116 4.11 -21.41 -15.76
N PRO A 117 3.24 -21.42 -14.72
CA PRO A 117 2.42 -22.55 -14.37
C PRO A 117 1.52 -22.99 -15.54
N ARG A 118 1.39 -24.31 -15.69
CA ARG A 118 0.60 -24.91 -16.78
C ARG A 118 -0.46 -25.86 -16.24
N PHE A 119 -1.59 -25.91 -16.93
CA PHE A 119 -2.65 -26.88 -16.60
C PHE A 119 -2.13 -28.30 -16.71
N LYS A 120 -2.33 -29.10 -15.66
CA LYS A 120 -1.93 -30.53 -15.59
C LYS A 120 -2.97 -31.47 -16.18
N GLU A 121 -4.20 -30.97 -16.34
CA GLU A 121 -5.36 -31.67 -16.91
C GLU A 121 -6.24 -30.67 -17.67
N ASP A 122 -7.21 -31.17 -18.43
CA ASP A 122 -8.16 -30.30 -19.14
C ASP A 122 -9.16 -29.71 -18.13
N VAL A 123 -9.34 -28.40 -18.13
CA VAL A 123 -10.26 -27.67 -17.24
C VAL A 123 -11.06 -26.67 -18.07
N GLY A 124 -12.37 -26.87 -18.19
CA GLY A 124 -13.23 -26.01 -18.97
C GLY A 124 -12.80 -25.92 -20.45
N ASN A 125 -12.45 -24.70 -20.87
CA ASN A 125 -11.94 -24.43 -22.23
C ASN A 125 -10.40 -24.50 -22.33
N CYS A 126 -9.70 -24.65 -21.20
CA CYS A 126 -8.25 -24.79 -21.15
C CYS A 126 -7.83 -26.26 -21.29
N ARG A 127 -6.76 -26.50 -22.02
CA ARG A 127 -6.21 -27.85 -22.24
C ARG A 127 -4.98 -28.09 -21.38
N LYS A 128 -4.70 -29.36 -21.09
CA LYS A 128 -3.44 -29.76 -20.47
C LYS A 128 -2.26 -29.20 -21.25
N GLY A 129 -1.37 -28.48 -20.54
CA GLY A 129 -0.19 -27.82 -21.10
C GLY A 129 -0.40 -26.34 -21.45
N ASP A 130 -1.64 -25.86 -21.48
CA ASP A 130 -1.90 -24.42 -21.60
C ASP A 130 -1.35 -23.68 -20.38
N VAL A 131 -0.93 -22.42 -20.56
CA VAL A 131 -0.47 -21.59 -19.45
C VAL A 131 -1.63 -21.18 -18.55
N MET A 132 -1.39 -21.15 -17.24
CA MET A 132 -2.41 -20.78 -16.27
C MET A 132 -2.52 -19.27 -16.07
N SER A 133 -1.48 -18.50 -16.43
CA SER A 133 -1.47 -17.03 -16.32
C SER A 133 -2.03 -16.37 -17.56
N LEU A 134 -2.58 -15.16 -17.41
CA LEU A 134 -3.06 -14.33 -18.50
C LEU A 134 -1.88 -13.72 -19.26
N LEU A 135 -1.83 -13.90 -20.56
CA LEU A 135 -0.79 -13.35 -21.42
C LEU A 135 -1.39 -12.40 -22.47
N PRO A 136 -0.71 -11.28 -22.79
CA PRO A 136 -1.19 -10.32 -23.80
C PRO A 136 -1.52 -10.95 -25.15
N MET A 137 -0.76 -11.96 -25.55
CA MET A 137 -0.99 -12.68 -26.82
C MET A 137 -2.38 -13.35 -26.92
N MET A 138 -3.00 -13.69 -25.80
CA MET A 138 -4.35 -14.28 -25.77
C MET A 138 -5.43 -13.28 -26.20
N PHE A 139 -5.13 -11.99 -26.10
CA PHE A 139 -5.97 -10.87 -26.47
C PHE A 139 -5.54 -10.22 -27.79
N GLY A 140 -4.47 -10.71 -28.41
CA GLY A 140 -3.86 -10.08 -29.57
C GLY A 140 -3.09 -8.78 -29.25
N TYR A 141 -2.78 -8.54 -27.99
CA TYR A 141 -2.08 -7.35 -27.54
C TYR A 141 -0.56 -7.50 -27.61
N LYS A 142 0.14 -6.37 -27.70
CA LYS A 142 1.60 -6.33 -27.60
C LYS A 142 2.05 -6.58 -26.17
N ASN A 143 3.23 -7.17 -26.01
CA ASN A 143 3.88 -7.31 -24.70
C ASN A 143 4.43 -5.97 -24.20
N CYS A 144 4.72 -5.90 -22.91
CA CYS A 144 5.40 -4.79 -22.24
C CYS A 144 4.67 -3.44 -22.37
N LEU A 145 3.34 -3.47 -22.36
CA LEU A 145 2.52 -2.26 -22.21
C LEU A 145 2.30 -1.98 -20.70
N SER A 146 2.05 -0.71 -20.38
CA SER A 146 1.70 -0.34 -19.00
C SER A 146 0.29 -0.81 -18.64
N PHE A 147 0.00 -0.86 -17.32
CA PHE A 147 -1.32 -1.15 -16.80
C PHE A 147 -2.42 -0.30 -17.47
N GLU A 148 -2.21 1.02 -17.58
CA GLU A 148 -3.18 1.96 -18.15
C GLU A 148 -3.41 1.70 -19.64
N GLN A 149 -2.37 1.28 -20.37
CA GLN A 149 -2.47 0.96 -21.78
C GLN A 149 -3.28 -0.33 -21.99
N TYR A 150 -3.02 -1.39 -21.19
CA TYR A 150 -3.85 -2.61 -21.24
C TYR A 150 -5.28 -2.33 -20.84
N LEU A 151 -5.50 -1.52 -19.80
CA LEU A 151 -6.83 -1.15 -19.36
C LEU A 151 -7.61 -0.41 -20.45
N THR A 152 -6.96 0.48 -21.18
CA THR A 152 -7.56 1.19 -22.33
C THR A 152 -7.95 0.22 -23.44
N LEU A 153 -7.11 -0.77 -23.75
CA LEU A 153 -7.42 -1.80 -24.75
C LEU A 153 -8.57 -2.69 -24.30
N LEU A 154 -8.60 -3.10 -23.05
CA LEU A 154 -9.69 -3.90 -22.48
C LEU A 154 -11.02 -3.13 -22.47
N ASP A 155 -11.00 -1.81 -22.25
CA ASP A 155 -12.21 -0.99 -22.33
C ASP A 155 -12.75 -0.87 -23.76
N GLN A 156 -11.86 -0.89 -24.77
CA GLN A 156 -12.25 -0.85 -26.18
C GLN A 156 -12.78 -2.19 -26.68
N ASP A 157 -12.09 -3.29 -26.35
CA ASP A 157 -12.41 -4.62 -26.89
C ASP A 157 -13.52 -5.33 -26.10
N PHE A 158 -13.68 -5.00 -24.82
CA PHE A 158 -14.68 -5.59 -23.92
C PHE A 158 -15.52 -4.50 -23.23
N PRO A 159 -16.31 -3.71 -23.97
CA PRO A 159 -17.12 -2.63 -23.39
C PRO A 159 -18.18 -3.16 -22.43
N ASP A 160 -18.73 -4.35 -22.69
CA ASP A 160 -19.86 -4.94 -21.99
C ASP A 160 -19.42 -6.12 -21.09
N VAL A 161 -18.75 -5.83 -19.98
CA VAL A 161 -18.55 -6.82 -18.92
C VAL A 161 -19.81 -6.87 -18.08
N THR A 162 -20.51 -8.01 -18.06
CA THR A 162 -21.71 -8.22 -17.26
C THR A 162 -21.37 -8.76 -15.88
N VAL A 163 -22.03 -8.22 -14.84
CA VAL A 163 -21.94 -8.71 -13.48
C VAL A 163 -23.26 -9.38 -13.13
N GLN A 164 -23.23 -10.66 -12.76
CA GLN A 164 -24.38 -11.37 -12.22
C GLN A 164 -24.41 -11.20 -10.70
N PHE A 165 -25.56 -10.92 -10.14
CA PHE A 165 -25.74 -10.87 -8.70
C PHE A 165 -26.24 -12.21 -8.21
N VAL A 166 -25.37 -12.99 -7.57
CA VAL A 166 -25.69 -14.24 -6.92
C VAL A 166 -25.58 -14.06 -5.42
N GLY A 167 -26.67 -14.19 -4.69
CA GLY A 167 -26.67 -14.19 -3.22
C GLY A 167 -26.30 -12.86 -2.53
N GLY A 168 -26.35 -11.71 -3.23
CA GLY A 168 -26.04 -10.40 -2.67
C GLY A 168 -24.62 -9.90 -2.95
N ASP A 169 -23.69 -10.78 -3.30
CA ASP A 169 -22.38 -10.44 -3.82
C ASP A 169 -22.38 -10.59 -5.35
N GLY A 170 -21.99 -9.53 -6.06
CA GLY A 170 -21.93 -9.55 -7.52
C GLY A 170 -20.69 -10.36 -7.97
N GLU A 171 -20.92 -11.44 -8.68
CA GLU A 171 -19.89 -12.17 -9.40
C GLU A 171 -19.91 -11.74 -10.88
N ILE A 172 -18.75 -11.78 -11.53
CA ILE A 172 -18.68 -11.48 -12.96
C ILE A 172 -19.34 -12.62 -13.72
N ASP A 173 -20.15 -12.27 -14.72
CA ASP A 173 -20.71 -13.25 -15.63
C ASP A 173 -19.57 -13.94 -16.39
N GLU A 174 -19.27 -15.15 -15.96
CA GLU A 174 -18.23 -15.99 -16.55
C GLU A 174 -18.53 -16.36 -18.02
N ASN A 175 -19.75 -16.13 -18.51
CA ASN A 175 -20.13 -16.33 -19.89
C ASN A 175 -19.97 -15.05 -20.74
N CYS A 176 -19.51 -13.93 -20.17
CA CYS A 176 -19.13 -12.77 -21.00
C CYS A 176 -17.80 -13.05 -21.73
N PRO A 177 -17.54 -12.39 -22.90
CA PRO A 177 -16.34 -12.67 -23.70
C PRO A 177 -15.02 -12.54 -22.93
N LEU A 178 -14.91 -11.61 -21.97
CA LEU A 178 -13.75 -11.48 -21.11
C LEU A 178 -13.69 -12.63 -20.09
N GLY A 179 -14.81 -12.97 -19.47
CA GLY A 179 -14.93 -14.08 -18.53
C GLY A 179 -14.53 -15.43 -19.14
N GLU A 180 -14.88 -15.70 -20.39
CA GLU A 180 -14.47 -16.94 -21.09
C GLU A 180 -12.96 -17.09 -21.19
N ILE A 181 -12.21 -15.98 -21.31
CA ILE A 181 -10.74 -16.01 -21.38
C ILE A 181 -10.12 -16.17 -20.00
N THR A 182 -10.70 -15.55 -18.96
CA THR A 182 -10.08 -15.38 -17.64
C THR A 182 -10.50 -16.43 -16.62
N ARG A 183 -11.69 -17.00 -16.78
CA ARG A 183 -12.40 -17.87 -15.79
C ARG A 183 -11.54 -18.92 -15.09
N TRP A 184 -10.69 -19.62 -15.84
CA TRP A 184 -9.93 -20.76 -15.34
C TRP A 184 -8.48 -20.44 -15.01
N ARG A 185 -8.09 -19.17 -15.08
CA ARG A 185 -6.69 -18.77 -14.92
C ARG A 185 -6.41 -18.28 -13.50
N LEU A 186 -5.15 -18.37 -13.10
CA LEU A 186 -4.68 -18.05 -11.74
C LEU A 186 -5.00 -16.62 -11.30
N ASP A 187 -4.95 -15.72 -12.24
CA ASP A 187 -4.89 -14.27 -12.03
C ASP A 187 -6.28 -13.65 -11.75
N ASN A 188 -7.33 -14.44 -11.60
CA ASN A 188 -8.71 -13.92 -11.55
C ASN A 188 -9.18 -13.46 -10.16
N ARG A 189 -8.31 -13.44 -9.13
CA ARG A 189 -8.73 -13.23 -7.73
C ARG A 189 -7.88 -12.23 -6.93
N HIS A 190 -7.13 -11.38 -7.62
CA HIS A 190 -6.47 -10.26 -6.99
C HIS A 190 -7.48 -9.12 -6.80
N GLY A 191 -7.49 -8.45 -5.68
CA GLY A 191 -8.34 -7.27 -5.46
C GLY A 191 -9.07 -7.22 -4.14
N GLU A 192 -9.08 -8.29 -3.37
CA GLU A 192 -9.56 -8.26 -2.01
C GLU A 192 -8.45 -7.78 -1.08
N GLY A 193 -8.44 -6.48 -0.76
CA GLY A 193 -7.59 -5.91 0.28
C GLY A 193 -6.50 -4.97 -0.20
N PHE A 194 -6.66 -4.35 -1.36
CA PHE A 194 -5.84 -3.23 -1.78
C PHE A 194 -6.31 -1.95 -1.07
N GLU A 195 -5.41 -1.29 -0.36
CA GLU A 195 -5.65 -0.01 0.31
C GLU A 195 -4.58 0.98 -0.15
N GLU A 196 -4.98 2.20 -0.56
CA GLU A 196 -4.02 3.28 -0.78
C GLU A 196 -3.19 3.49 0.48
N ASP A 197 -1.88 3.44 0.35
CA ASP A 197 -0.99 3.58 1.48
C ASP A 197 0.37 4.17 1.07
N ALA A 198 0.52 5.46 1.26
CA ALA A 198 1.75 6.17 0.92
C ALA A 198 2.99 5.69 1.69
N TYR A 199 2.80 5.15 2.88
CA TYR A 199 3.92 4.57 3.63
C TYR A 199 4.44 3.30 2.95
N ILE A 200 3.53 2.48 2.43
CA ILE A 200 3.90 1.31 1.63
C ILE A 200 4.57 1.73 0.33
N ASP A 201 4.05 2.75 -0.34
CA ASP A 201 4.63 3.26 -1.58
C ASP A 201 6.05 3.80 -1.36
N ASP A 202 6.29 4.55 -0.28
CA ASP A 202 7.63 5.01 0.09
C ASP A 202 8.55 3.84 0.50
N TYR A 203 8.04 2.87 1.25
CA TYR A 203 8.79 1.65 1.57
C TYR A 203 9.24 0.92 0.30
N VAL A 204 8.34 0.72 -0.66
CA VAL A 204 8.65 0.08 -1.94
C VAL A 204 9.66 0.89 -2.72
N ARG A 205 9.50 2.22 -2.80
CA ARG A 205 10.46 3.13 -3.44
C ARG A 205 11.85 3.01 -2.84
N ASN A 206 11.96 3.03 -1.51
CA ASN A 206 13.23 2.86 -0.81
C ASN A 206 13.87 1.49 -1.08
N VAL A 207 13.06 0.41 -1.15
CA VAL A 207 13.54 -0.92 -1.52
C VAL A 207 14.09 -0.92 -2.94
N VAL A 208 13.37 -0.34 -3.90
CA VAL A 208 13.78 -0.22 -5.30
C VAL A 208 15.11 0.54 -5.42
N GLU A 209 15.23 1.71 -4.80
CA GLU A 209 16.46 2.50 -4.84
C GLU A 209 17.66 1.77 -4.24
N ASN A 210 17.48 1.15 -3.08
CA ASN A 210 18.58 0.47 -2.38
C ASN A 210 19.08 -0.77 -3.15
N ILE A 211 18.14 -1.55 -3.70
CA ILE A 211 18.50 -2.78 -4.41
C ILE A 211 19.07 -2.44 -5.79
N GLY A 212 18.46 -1.50 -6.52
CA GLY A 212 18.95 -1.07 -7.83
C GLY A 212 20.40 -0.59 -7.78
N ARG A 213 20.80 0.07 -6.67
CA ARG A 213 22.19 0.51 -6.47
C ARG A 213 23.17 -0.63 -6.09
N ASN A 214 22.70 -1.62 -5.34
CA ASN A 214 23.60 -2.56 -4.64
C ASN A 214 23.59 -3.99 -5.20
N HIS A 215 22.51 -4.44 -5.82
CA HIS A 215 22.29 -5.87 -6.14
C HIS A 215 21.93 -6.16 -7.60
N GLY A 216 21.70 -5.11 -8.41
CA GLY A 216 21.22 -5.28 -9.78
C GLY A 216 19.75 -5.70 -9.86
N TRP A 217 19.23 -5.78 -11.09
CA TRP A 217 17.80 -5.91 -11.38
C TRP A 217 17.32 -7.36 -11.56
N GLY A 218 18.20 -8.32 -11.43
CA GLY A 218 17.86 -9.74 -11.56
C GLY A 218 17.34 -10.09 -12.97
N HIS A 219 16.15 -10.69 -13.04
CA HIS A 219 15.53 -11.16 -14.28
C HIS A 219 14.87 -10.04 -15.11
N LEU A 220 14.74 -8.83 -14.61
CA LEU A 220 14.13 -7.73 -15.34
C LEU A 220 15.05 -7.22 -16.44
N ASP A 221 14.51 -7.14 -17.66
CA ASP A 221 15.17 -6.47 -18.78
C ASP A 221 15.05 -4.94 -18.70
N GLY A 222 15.61 -4.24 -19.68
CA GLY A 222 15.57 -2.77 -19.72
C GLY A 222 14.17 -2.20 -19.68
N THR A 223 13.19 -2.85 -20.33
CA THR A 223 11.79 -2.42 -20.36
C THR A 223 11.12 -2.61 -18.99
N GLY A 224 11.36 -3.76 -18.35
CA GLY A 224 10.85 -4.03 -17.01
C GLY A 224 11.43 -3.07 -15.98
N ILE A 225 12.71 -2.75 -16.07
CA ILE A 225 13.38 -1.75 -15.22
C ILE A 225 12.73 -0.37 -15.42
N GLU A 226 12.50 0.07 -16.65
CA GLU A 226 11.88 1.35 -16.95
C GLU A 226 10.46 1.43 -16.37
N MET A 227 9.67 0.37 -16.50
CA MET A 227 8.31 0.33 -15.94
C MET A 227 8.32 0.41 -14.41
N VAL A 228 9.19 -0.33 -13.74
CA VAL A 228 9.33 -0.26 -12.28
C VAL A 228 9.78 1.14 -11.85
N MET A 229 10.76 1.74 -12.52
CA MET A 229 11.22 3.09 -12.20
C MET A 229 10.13 4.13 -12.40
N LYS A 230 9.39 4.04 -13.50
CA LYS A 230 8.26 4.95 -13.80
C LYS A 230 7.14 4.83 -12.76
N ALA A 231 6.86 3.64 -12.26
CA ALA A 231 5.88 3.43 -11.20
C ALA A 231 6.26 4.16 -9.91
N GLN A 232 7.57 4.36 -9.64
CA GLN A 232 8.05 5.11 -8.48
C GLN A 232 7.87 6.63 -8.60
N GLU A 233 7.61 7.17 -9.79
CA GLU A 233 7.50 8.62 -10.07
C GLU A 233 6.09 9.18 -9.80
N GLN A 234 5.17 8.40 -9.27
CA GLN A 234 3.81 8.85 -8.99
C GLN A 234 3.81 10.05 -8.04
N PRO A 235 3.12 11.15 -8.37
CA PRO A 235 3.03 12.30 -7.50
C PRO A 235 2.24 11.94 -6.24
N LEU A 236 2.81 12.24 -5.09
CA LEU A 236 2.15 12.05 -3.80
C LEU A 236 1.15 13.18 -3.55
N ASN A 237 -0.05 12.83 -3.08
CA ASN A 237 -0.99 13.82 -2.59
C ASN A 237 -0.55 14.34 -1.19
N TRP A 238 -1.17 15.40 -0.70
CA TRP A 238 -0.80 16.02 0.58
C TRP A 238 -0.92 15.06 1.78
N GLY A 239 -1.91 14.17 1.78
CA GLY A 239 -2.10 13.17 2.84
C GLY A 239 -1.00 12.11 2.82
N ASP A 240 -0.50 11.74 1.63
CA ASP A 240 0.62 10.83 1.48
C ASP A 240 1.91 11.47 2.01
N ILE A 241 2.15 12.74 1.68
CA ILE A 241 3.30 13.49 2.19
C ILE A 241 3.24 13.59 3.72
N LEU A 242 2.06 13.85 4.28
CA LEU A 242 1.86 13.89 5.73
C LEU A 242 2.19 12.53 6.37
N ARG A 243 1.66 11.44 5.84
CA ARG A 243 1.94 10.09 6.36
C ARG A 243 3.42 9.71 6.24
N LEU A 244 4.09 10.09 5.15
CA LEU A 244 5.53 9.89 5.00
C LEU A 244 6.34 10.66 6.03
N LYS A 245 5.98 11.91 6.31
CA LYS A 245 6.64 12.72 7.36
C LYS A 245 6.43 12.13 8.76
N LEU A 246 5.25 11.61 9.02
CA LEU A 246 4.93 10.91 10.26
C LEU A 246 5.41 9.45 10.27
N GLY A 247 5.83 8.91 9.12
CA GLY A 247 6.16 7.50 8.91
C GLY A 247 7.08 6.87 9.95
N PRO A 248 8.18 7.51 10.38
CA PRO A 248 9.03 7.02 11.46
C PRO A 248 8.27 6.76 12.77
N PHE A 249 7.13 7.39 12.96
CA PHE A 249 6.30 7.41 14.15
C PHE A 249 4.99 6.64 13.99
N LEU A 250 4.55 6.40 12.72
CA LEU A 250 3.28 5.73 12.42
C LEU A 250 3.33 4.21 12.45
N SER A 251 4.49 3.59 12.33
CA SER A 251 4.59 2.14 12.22
C SER A 251 5.34 1.54 13.40
N TYR A 252 4.88 0.35 13.83
CA TYR A 252 5.75 -0.56 14.54
C TYR A 252 6.91 -0.90 13.60
N GLN A 253 7.96 -0.07 13.59
CA GLN A 253 9.14 -0.34 12.78
C GLN A 253 9.69 -1.70 13.17
N LYS A 254 9.56 -2.64 12.27
CA LYS A 254 10.28 -3.89 12.39
C LYS A 254 11.70 -3.66 11.91
N GLU A 255 12.61 -3.44 12.82
CA GLU A 255 14.04 -3.44 12.49
C GLU A 255 14.54 -4.86 12.38
N GLN A 256 15.30 -5.15 11.32
CA GLN A 256 16.01 -6.43 11.22
C GLN A 256 16.96 -6.59 12.41
N SER A 257 16.79 -7.67 13.13
CA SER A 257 17.58 -7.95 14.34
C SER A 257 18.48 -9.17 14.15
N ARG A 258 19.78 -8.98 14.29
CA ARG A 258 20.75 -10.10 14.36
C ARG A 258 20.59 -10.96 15.63
N ARG A 259 19.80 -10.49 16.60
CA ARG A 259 19.55 -11.22 17.87
C ARG A 259 18.47 -12.28 17.74
N ARG A 260 17.66 -12.27 16.68
CA ARG A 260 16.57 -13.22 16.45
C ARG A 260 16.59 -13.67 15.01
N TRP A 261 16.35 -14.96 14.79
CA TRP A 261 16.12 -15.50 13.47
C TRP A 261 14.67 -15.29 13.04
N ASN A 262 14.46 -15.20 11.76
CA ASN A 262 13.10 -15.09 11.21
C ASN A 262 12.28 -16.32 11.63
N LYS A 263 11.09 -16.10 12.21
CA LYS A 263 10.26 -17.18 12.74
C LYS A 263 9.70 -18.11 11.67
N HIS A 264 9.51 -17.60 10.45
CA HIS A 264 8.95 -18.35 9.34
C HIS A 264 10.02 -19.05 8.50
N TYR A 265 11.15 -18.40 8.29
CA TYR A 265 12.18 -18.88 7.37
C TYR A 265 13.39 -19.52 8.08
N GLY A 266 13.52 -19.34 9.39
CA GLY A 266 14.63 -19.89 10.17
C GLY A 266 15.99 -19.25 9.82
N LYS A 267 17.07 -20.00 10.11
CA LYS A 267 18.43 -19.59 9.72
C LYS A 267 18.64 -19.81 8.19
N PRO A 268 19.36 -18.92 7.47
CA PRO A 268 20.15 -17.77 7.98
C PRO A 268 19.40 -16.44 8.01
N PHE A 269 18.08 -16.44 7.90
CA PHE A 269 17.29 -15.22 7.76
C PHE A 269 17.15 -14.48 9.10
N LEU A 270 17.42 -13.17 9.06
CA LEU A 270 17.30 -12.31 10.24
C LEU A 270 15.82 -12.14 10.63
N GLY A 271 15.56 -12.13 11.92
CA GLY A 271 14.25 -11.79 12.46
C GLY A 271 14.08 -10.28 12.64
N TYR A 272 12.90 -9.89 13.09
CA TYR A 272 12.56 -8.49 13.32
C TYR A 272 12.29 -8.22 14.81
N THR A 273 12.66 -7.04 15.26
CA THR A 273 12.23 -6.46 16.55
C THR A 273 11.27 -5.32 16.27
N THR A 274 10.23 -5.22 17.08
CA THR A 274 9.26 -4.12 17.02
C THR A 274 9.72 -2.97 17.91
N LYS A 275 9.76 -1.76 17.38
CA LYS A 275 10.01 -0.54 18.14
C LYS A 275 8.66 0.06 18.57
N CYS A 276 8.54 0.52 19.81
CA CYS A 276 7.33 1.17 20.30
C CYS A 276 7.18 2.54 19.61
N VAL A 277 5.96 2.89 19.26
CA VAL A 277 5.64 4.15 18.55
C VAL A 277 4.99 5.10 19.55
N GLU A 278 5.44 6.36 19.56
CA GLU A 278 4.82 7.41 20.36
C GLU A 278 3.55 7.91 19.66
N PRO A 279 2.48 8.20 20.41
CA PRO A 279 1.27 8.81 19.84
C PRO A 279 1.56 10.20 19.28
N VAL A 280 0.85 10.57 18.22
CA VAL A 280 0.95 11.87 17.55
C VAL A 280 -0.07 12.83 18.15
N ALA A 281 0.35 14.06 18.50
CA ALA A 281 -0.54 15.13 18.89
C ALA A 281 -1.03 15.89 17.65
N VAL A 282 -2.35 15.94 17.44
CA VAL A 282 -2.99 16.62 16.33
C VAL A 282 -3.86 17.75 16.84
N TYR A 283 -3.67 18.93 16.29
CA TYR A 283 -4.43 20.13 16.60
C TYR A 283 -5.19 20.57 15.34
N ALA A 284 -6.50 20.58 15.40
CA ALA A 284 -7.37 20.97 14.30
C ALA A 284 -7.93 22.39 14.53
N ASP A 285 -7.67 23.29 13.59
CA ASP A 285 -8.17 24.64 13.58
C ASP A 285 -9.67 24.63 13.33
N THR A 286 -10.42 25.20 14.25
CA THR A 286 -11.88 25.35 14.17
C THR A 286 -12.31 26.80 14.06
N SER A 287 -11.38 27.71 13.73
CA SER A 287 -11.67 29.11 13.49
C SER A 287 -12.68 29.29 12.34
N GLY A 288 -13.36 30.44 12.34
CA GLY A 288 -14.41 30.72 11.37
C GLY A 288 -13.96 30.78 9.90
N SER A 289 -12.65 30.86 9.63
CA SER A 289 -12.05 30.88 8.30
C SER A 289 -11.87 29.46 7.69
N VAL A 290 -11.81 28.41 8.53
CA VAL A 290 -11.69 27.04 8.06
C VAL A 290 -13.03 26.48 7.62
N GLY A 291 -13.15 26.09 6.36
CA GLY A 291 -14.38 25.58 5.76
C GLY A 291 -14.76 24.19 6.26
N THR A 292 -16.07 23.87 6.26
CA THR A 292 -16.59 22.55 6.66
C THR A 292 -16.02 21.42 5.79
N GLN A 293 -15.73 21.69 4.51
CA GLN A 293 -15.13 20.71 3.60
C GLN A 293 -13.70 20.38 4.00
N ASP A 294 -12.91 21.39 4.41
CA ASP A 294 -11.54 21.18 4.83
C ASP A 294 -11.48 20.42 6.16
N LEU A 295 -12.38 20.74 7.10
CA LEU A 295 -12.54 19.95 8.34
C LEU A 295 -12.88 18.48 8.05
N SER A 296 -13.76 18.22 7.08
CA SER A 296 -14.09 16.84 6.70
C SER A 296 -12.86 16.10 6.14
N ARG A 297 -12.03 16.78 5.34
CA ARG A 297 -10.77 16.21 4.83
C ARG A 297 -9.77 15.95 5.96
N PHE A 298 -9.66 16.87 6.92
CA PHE A 298 -8.84 16.66 8.11
C PHE A 298 -9.25 15.43 8.89
N ILE A 299 -10.57 15.22 9.11
CA ILE A 299 -11.10 14.03 9.81
C ILE A 299 -10.65 12.76 9.07
N VAL A 300 -10.86 12.68 7.76
CA VAL A 300 -10.48 11.50 6.97
C VAL A 300 -8.99 11.20 7.12
N GLU A 301 -8.12 12.21 7.12
CA GLU A 301 -6.69 11.98 7.26
C GLU A 301 -6.28 11.62 8.71
N ILE A 302 -6.92 12.22 9.71
CA ILE A 302 -6.76 11.81 11.11
C ILE A 302 -7.16 10.34 11.29
N GLU A 303 -8.27 9.91 10.67
CA GLU A 303 -8.69 8.50 10.67
C GLU A 303 -7.62 7.58 10.07
N ARG A 304 -7.04 7.99 8.94
CA ARG A 304 -5.95 7.23 8.30
C ARG A 304 -4.73 7.13 9.21
N ILE A 305 -4.30 8.22 9.83
CA ILE A 305 -3.18 8.23 10.78
C ILE A 305 -3.48 7.33 11.99
N ALA A 306 -4.69 7.39 12.52
CA ALA A 306 -5.11 6.57 13.67
C ALA A 306 -5.18 5.06 13.39
N ASN A 307 -5.14 4.63 12.13
CA ASN A 307 -4.96 3.23 11.76
C ASN A 307 -3.54 2.72 12.05
N TYR A 308 -2.55 3.60 12.13
CA TYR A 308 -1.13 3.26 12.30
C TYR A 308 -0.62 3.51 13.71
N THR A 309 -1.06 4.61 14.33
CA THR A 309 -0.64 5.00 15.68
C THR A 309 -1.80 5.56 16.49
N GLY A 310 -1.61 5.73 17.82
CA GLY A 310 -2.54 6.51 18.63
C GLY A 310 -2.46 7.99 18.25
N VAL A 311 -3.61 8.64 18.16
CA VAL A 311 -3.72 10.08 17.89
C VAL A 311 -4.37 10.75 19.07
N TYR A 312 -3.72 11.74 19.64
CA TYR A 312 -4.32 12.70 20.53
C TYR A 312 -4.84 13.87 19.71
N LEU A 313 -6.11 14.18 19.79
CA LEU A 313 -6.74 15.22 18.99
C LEU A 313 -7.35 16.30 19.87
N TRP A 314 -7.01 17.55 19.57
CA TRP A 314 -7.64 18.74 20.12
C TRP A 314 -8.09 19.67 19.01
N SER A 315 -9.22 20.33 19.22
CA SER A 315 -9.59 21.50 18.46
C SER A 315 -9.01 22.76 19.10
N PHE A 316 -8.68 23.74 18.28
CA PHE A 316 -8.21 25.04 18.77
C PHE A 316 -8.79 26.18 17.94
N ASP A 317 -8.85 27.35 18.57
CA ASP A 317 -9.11 28.65 17.96
C ASP A 317 -8.15 29.69 18.57
N ILE A 318 -8.58 30.58 19.46
CA ILE A 318 -7.68 31.46 20.24
C ILE A 318 -6.94 30.66 21.33
N ALA A 319 -7.49 29.53 21.75
CA ALA A 319 -6.94 28.63 22.75
C ALA A 319 -7.19 27.16 22.38
N VAL A 320 -6.42 26.24 22.95
CA VAL A 320 -6.70 24.81 22.85
C VAL A 320 -7.97 24.50 23.65
N GLN A 321 -8.94 23.85 23.01
CA GLN A 321 -10.21 23.52 23.64
C GLN A 321 -10.05 22.26 24.47
N ASP A 322 -10.64 22.26 25.69
CA ASP A 322 -10.56 21.16 26.65
C ASP A 322 -9.13 20.58 26.86
N PRO A 323 -8.13 21.44 27.20
CA PRO A 323 -6.73 21.04 27.21
C PRO A 323 -6.40 19.89 28.20
N ASP A 324 -7.22 19.73 29.24
CA ASP A 324 -7.06 18.66 30.22
C ASP A 324 -7.67 17.32 29.80
N GLU A 325 -8.58 17.34 28.83
CA GLU A 325 -9.18 16.13 28.25
C GLU A 325 -8.19 15.50 27.27
N THR A 326 -7.72 14.31 27.60
CA THR A 326 -6.80 13.55 26.74
C THR A 326 -7.52 12.35 26.19
N VAL A 327 -8.06 12.48 24.99
CA VAL A 327 -8.73 11.36 24.30
C VAL A 327 -7.76 10.78 23.28
N LEU A 328 -7.34 9.53 23.52
CA LEU A 328 -6.54 8.77 22.57
C LEU A 328 -7.46 8.12 21.53
N PHE A 329 -7.46 8.65 20.35
CA PHE A 329 -8.16 8.06 19.22
C PHE A 329 -7.32 6.91 18.64
N ASN A 330 -7.98 5.80 18.43
CA ASN A 330 -7.46 4.67 17.70
C ASN A 330 -8.55 4.14 16.75
N ARG A 331 -8.24 3.19 15.92
CA ARG A 331 -9.14 2.63 14.90
C ARG A 331 -10.58 2.34 15.34
N ARG A 332 -10.88 2.25 16.65
CA ARG A 332 -12.21 1.90 17.19
C ARG A 332 -13.01 3.09 17.70
N SER A 333 -12.41 4.25 17.88
CA SER A 333 -13.01 5.38 18.63
C SER A 333 -13.28 6.64 17.81
N ILE A 334 -12.94 6.68 16.53
CA ILE A 334 -12.95 7.89 15.68
C ILE A 334 -14.36 8.41 15.32
N ALA A 335 -15.40 7.58 15.43
CA ALA A 335 -16.77 7.93 15.03
C ALA A 335 -17.45 9.06 15.85
N GLN A 336 -16.75 9.67 16.81
CA GLN A 336 -17.30 10.65 17.76
C GLN A 336 -16.47 11.93 17.87
N ILE A 337 -15.78 12.35 16.78
CA ILE A 337 -15.03 13.61 16.79
C ILE A 337 -16.02 14.78 16.68
N GLU A 338 -16.14 15.57 17.73
CA GLU A 338 -16.83 16.86 17.72
C GLU A 338 -15.80 17.99 17.81
N PHE A 339 -15.81 18.89 16.86
CA PHE A 339 -14.96 20.10 16.91
C PHE A 339 -15.69 21.21 17.66
N LYS A 340 -15.00 21.77 18.64
CA LYS A 340 -15.46 22.92 19.44
C LYS A 340 -14.70 24.19 19.03
N GLY A 341 -15.29 25.35 19.18
CA GLY A 341 -14.73 26.65 18.86
C GLY A 341 -15.32 27.25 17.58
N ARG A 342 -15.18 28.53 17.36
CA ARG A 342 -15.41 29.32 16.12
C ARG A 342 -14.89 30.75 16.30
N GLY A 343 -13.84 30.94 17.09
CA GLY A 343 -13.22 32.24 17.35
C GLY A 343 -12.21 32.65 16.29
N GLY A 344 -11.29 33.56 16.68
CA GLY A 344 -10.08 33.86 15.92
C GLY A 344 -9.06 32.71 16.02
N THR A 345 -7.83 32.90 15.51
CA THR A 345 -6.80 31.85 15.53
C THR A 345 -5.55 32.33 16.23
N SER A 346 -5.02 31.54 17.17
CA SER A 346 -3.69 31.77 17.78
C SER A 346 -2.94 30.43 17.87
N PHE A 347 -1.67 30.43 17.45
CA PHE A 347 -0.84 29.22 17.43
C PHE A 347 -0.03 29.05 18.73
N THR A 348 0.26 30.10 19.45
CA THR A 348 1.08 30.08 20.68
C THR A 348 0.57 29.04 21.70
N PRO A 349 -0.75 28.96 22.03
CA PRO A 349 -1.27 28.02 23.01
C PRO A 349 -1.06 26.54 22.62
N ILE A 350 -0.96 26.24 21.32
CA ILE A 350 -0.69 24.87 20.84
C ILE A 350 0.69 24.41 21.32
N PHE A 351 1.70 25.28 21.13
CA PHE A 351 3.08 24.96 21.48
C PHE A 351 3.27 24.86 22.99
N GLU A 352 2.65 25.77 23.75
CA GLU A 352 2.65 25.72 25.22
C GLU A 352 2.04 24.42 25.72
N HIS A 353 0.85 24.04 25.23
CA HIS A 353 0.19 22.79 25.60
C HIS A 353 1.02 21.55 25.19
N ALA A 354 1.61 21.56 23.98
CA ALA A 354 2.44 20.45 23.50
C ALA A 354 3.72 20.28 24.35
N GLN A 355 4.34 21.39 24.77
CA GLN A 355 5.51 21.38 25.67
C GLN A 355 5.15 20.85 27.06
N GLU A 356 4.06 21.33 27.65
CA GLU A 356 3.59 20.85 28.97
C GLU A 356 3.32 19.34 28.98
N ARG A 357 2.80 18.81 27.88
CA ARG A 357 2.48 17.40 27.69
C ARG A 357 3.66 16.56 27.19
N HIS A 358 4.81 17.20 26.91
CA HIS A 358 6.02 16.54 26.40
C HIS A 358 5.83 15.80 25.07
N PHE A 359 4.99 16.31 24.17
CA PHE A 359 4.86 15.73 22.84
C PHE A 359 6.09 16.07 21.98
N SER A 360 6.69 15.02 21.39
CA SER A 360 7.79 15.16 20.45
C SER A 360 7.30 15.40 19.02
N GLN A 361 6.02 15.08 18.74
CA GLN A 361 5.40 15.17 17.43
C GLN A 361 4.08 15.91 17.46
N VAL A 362 3.99 16.94 16.63
CA VAL A 362 2.85 17.83 16.55
C VAL A 362 2.41 18.01 15.11
N VAL A 363 1.15 17.76 14.82
CA VAL A 363 0.50 18.06 13.54
C VAL A 363 -0.52 19.16 13.75
N ILE A 364 -0.45 20.20 12.95
CA ILE A 364 -1.36 21.35 13.01
C ILE A 364 -2.09 21.45 11.69
N LEU A 365 -3.42 21.34 11.73
CA LEU A 365 -4.32 21.39 10.58
C LEU A 365 -5.04 22.73 10.61
N THR A 366 -4.75 23.65 9.65
CA THR A 366 -5.22 25.05 9.69
C THR A 366 -5.25 25.67 8.29
N ASP A 367 -5.86 26.83 8.13
CA ASP A 367 -5.67 27.71 6.97
C ASP A 367 -4.41 28.59 7.09
N GLY A 368 -3.73 28.55 8.23
CA GLY A 368 -2.48 29.27 8.47
C GLY A 368 -2.64 30.78 8.74
N VAL A 369 -3.84 31.30 8.77
CA VAL A 369 -4.10 32.74 8.93
C VAL A 369 -4.14 33.11 10.42
N ALA A 370 -2.98 33.49 10.98
CA ALA A 370 -2.86 33.96 12.35
C ALA A 370 -1.52 34.71 12.55
N GLU A 371 -1.18 35.03 13.82
CA GLU A 371 0.09 35.67 14.17
C GLU A 371 1.31 34.83 13.79
N LYS A 372 2.47 35.51 13.68
CA LYS A 372 3.75 34.82 13.45
C LYS A 372 4.14 33.99 14.66
N VAL A 373 4.53 32.78 14.42
CA VAL A 373 5.00 31.89 15.48
C VAL A 373 6.47 32.12 15.76
N ASP A 374 6.82 32.28 17.04
CA ASP A 374 8.21 32.32 17.46
C ASP A 374 8.83 30.90 17.23
N PRO A 375 9.89 30.79 16.40
CA PRO A 375 10.54 29.50 16.15
C PRO A 375 11.06 28.79 17.41
N ASP A 376 11.33 29.57 18.47
CA ASP A 376 11.82 29.03 19.73
C ASP A 376 10.78 28.16 20.44
N LEU A 377 9.48 28.41 20.21
CA LEU A 377 8.39 27.58 20.74
C LEU A 377 8.36 26.19 20.17
N ALA A 378 8.85 25.99 18.94
CA ALA A 378 8.89 24.68 18.29
C ALA A 378 10.15 23.86 18.63
N LYS A 379 11.06 24.38 19.45
CA LYS A 379 12.31 23.67 19.79
C LYS A 379 12.03 22.36 20.51
N GLY A 380 12.63 21.28 19.99
CA GLY A 380 12.51 19.94 20.56
C GLY A 380 11.27 19.15 20.08
N MET A 381 10.47 19.75 19.20
CA MET A 381 9.31 19.12 18.59
C MET A 381 9.49 19.01 17.07
N ASP A 382 9.03 17.90 16.50
CA ASP A 382 8.87 17.75 15.05
C ASP A 382 7.46 18.22 14.69
N VAL A 383 7.37 19.40 14.08
CA VAL A 383 6.11 20.07 13.77
C VAL A 383 5.79 19.95 12.30
N VAL A 384 4.60 19.45 11.99
CA VAL A 384 4.07 19.33 10.63
C VAL A 384 2.81 20.18 10.52
N TRP A 385 2.85 21.17 9.64
CA TRP A 385 1.73 22.02 9.29
C TRP A 385 1.04 21.48 8.06
N VAL A 386 -0.25 21.27 8.12
CA VAL A 386 -1.11 21.00 6.98
C VAL A 386 -1.98 22.21 6.75
N ILE A 387 -1.68 22.92 5.68
CA ILE A 387 -2.33 24.17 5.34
C ILE A 387 -3.37 23.95 4.24
N THR A 388 -4.55 24.52 4.41
CA THR A 388 -5.60 24.46 3.36
C THR A 388 -5.09 25.05 2.04
N LYS A 389 -5.74 24.69 0.93
CA LYS A 389 -5.31 25.06 -0.43
C LYS A 389 -5.02 26.55 -0.60
N ASP A 390 -5.87 27.41 -0.05
CA ASP A 390 -5.78 28.88 -0.17
C ASP A 390 -5.13 29.53 1.05
N GLY A 391 -4.62 28.72 2.00
CA GLY A 391 -4.08 29.18 3.27
C GLY A 391 -2.66 29.74 3.18
N ASP A 392 -2.27 30.41 4.29
CA ASP A 392 -0.97 31.07 4.44
C ASP A 392 0.10 30.10 4.96
N THR A 393 1.19 29.98 4.20
CA THR A 393 2.33 29.11 4.50
C THR A 393 3.51 29.80 5.15
N ASP A 394 3.47 31.12 5.29
CA ASP A 394 4.60 31.91 5.75
C ASP A 394 4.82 31.78 7.27
N ASN A 395 6.09 31.82 7.68
CA ASN A 395 6.52 31.83 9.08
C ASN A 395 5.97 30.68 9.94
N LYS A 396 5.96 29.49 9.39
CA LYS A 396 5.58 28.23 10.08
C LYS A 396 6.84 27.42 10.38
N PRO A 397 7.28 27.33 11.67
CA PRO A 397 8.46 26.51 12.02
C PRO A 397 8.15 25.02 11.83
N GLY A 398 9.04 24.29 11.17
CA GLY A 398 8.89 22.88 10.88
C GLY A 398 8.61 22.58 9.41
N THR A 399 7.90 21.47 9.15
CA THR A 399 7.53 21.05 7.78
C THR A 399 6.15 21.60 7.43
N VAL A 400 6.02 22.25 6.28
CA VAL A 400 4.74 22.75 5.76
C VAL A 400 4.29 21.89 4.59
N ILE A 401 3.06 21.39 4.65
CA ILE A 401 2.39 20.63 3.60
C ILE A 401 1.14 21.40 3.18
N LYS A 402 0.98 21.67 1.91
CA LYS A 402 -0.21 22.35 1.37
C LYS A 402 -1.19 21.33 0.80
N MET A 403 -2.46 21.48 1.13
CA MET A 403 -3.51 20.60 0.61
C MET A 403 -3.71 20.83 -0.89
N ASP A 404 -3.82 19.75 -1.63
CA ASP A 404 -4.19 19.73 -3.03
C ASP A 404 -5.72 19.89 -3.21
N ARG A 405 -6.18 19.81 -4.46
CA ARG A 405 -7.61 19.89 -4.82
C ARG A 405 -8.45 18.80 -4.20
#